data_0c5d2952d16a532f0d741dab53d712fe
#
_entry.id   0c5d2952d16a532f0d741dab53d712fe
#
_cell.length_a   1.000
_cell.length_b   1.000
_cell.length_c   1.000
_cell.angle_alpha   90.00
_cell.angle_beta   90.00
_cell.angle_gamma   90.00
#
_symmetry.space_group_name_H-M   'P 1'
#
loop_
_entity.id
_entity.type
_entity.pdbx_description
1 polymer ?
#
loop_
_entity_poly.entity_id
_entity_poly.type
_entity_poly.pdbx_seq_one_letter_code
_entity_poly.pdbx_strand_id
1 'polypeptide(L)'
;MRLLTLCCLALLVVGCQTGIPEDALALKPDSLERRQLESRRFAGGKEADILAACSGVGQDMGFTIDESETKLGVLVASKTREASDAGSRFAMALLFGGNAANSMDKSQKIRLCIIVKPVAGKEGQEWVVRATFQRMVWNSY
;
A
#
# COMPACT_ATOMS: atom_id res chain seq x y z
N MET A 1 -49.84 19.58 10.04
CA MET A 1 -48.68 20.20 9.41
C MET A 1 -47.50 20.38 10.36
N ARG A 2 -47.67 20.87 11.60
CA ARG A 2 -46.52 21.03 12.55
C ARG A 2 -45.80 19.75 12.96
N LEU A 3 -46.53 18.63 13.05
CA LEU A 3 -45.95 17.34 13.43
C LEU A 3 -45.06 16.73 12.30
N LEU A 4 -45.49 16.94 11.05
CA LEU A 4 -44.75 16.48 9.86
C LEU A 4 -43.44 17.23 9.67
N THR A 5 -43.40 18.54 9.94
CA THR A 5 -42.20 19.37 9.88
C THR A 5 -41.20 19.05 11.00
N LEU A 6 -41.71 18.68 12.20
CA LEU A 6 -40.81 18.22 13.28
C LEU A 6 -40.18 16.85 12.97
N CYS A 7 -40.89 15.94 12.32
CA CYS A 7 -40.38 14.64 11.92
C CYS A 7 -39.34 14.74 10.82
N CYS A 8 -39.50 15.64 9.84
CA CYS A 8 -38.49 15.92 8.81
C CYS A 8 -37.21 16.55 9.38
N LEU A 9 -37.35 17.43 10.41
CA LEU A 9 -36.18 18.07 11.04
C LEU A 9 -35.37 17.07 11.86
N ALA A 10 -36.02 16.08 12.49
CA ALA A 10 -35.35 15.03 13.26
C ALA A 10 -34.55 14.04 12.38
N LEU A 11 -34.96 13.84 11.13
CA LEU A 11 -34.27 12.96 10.17
C LEU A 11 -32.98 13.55 9.60
N LEU A 12 -32.78 14.85 9.71
CA LEU A 12 -31.57 15.54 9.21
C LEU A 12 -30.39 15.47 10.19
N VAL A 13 -30.58 15.00 11.43
CA VAL A 13 -29.53 14.93 12.46
C VAL A 13 -28.82 13.59 12.50
N VAL A 14 -29.22 12.59 11.67
CA VAL A 14 -28.46 11.33 11.51
C VAL A 14 -27.26 11.61 10.60
N GLY A 15 -26.36 12.44 11.07
CA GLY A 15 -25.06 12.62 10.44
C GLY A 15 -24.27 11.31 10.47
N CYS A 16 -23.76 10.87 9.32
CA CYS A 16 -22.84 9.76 9.23
C CYS A 16 -21.63 10.03 10.14
N GLN A 17 -21.62 9.43 11.31
CA GLN A 17 -20.41 9.35 12.13
C GLN A 17 -19.48 8.33 11.49
N THR A 18 -18.67 8.75 10.53
CA THR A 18 -17.48 8.00 10.10
C THR A 18 -16.41 8.15 11.18
N GLY A 19 -16.61 7.49 12.32
CA GLY A 19 -15.59 7.38 13.34
C GLY A 19 -14.43 6.54 12.82
N ILE A 20 -13.20 6.97 13.07
CA ILE A 20 -12.01 6.11 12.88
C ILE A 20 -12.21 4.90 13.80
N PRO A 21 -12.13 3.64 13.29
CA PRO A 21 -12.21 2.46 14.14
C PRO A 21 -11.19 2.54 15.28
N GLU A 22 -11.56 2.18 16.51
CA GLU A 22 -10.69 2.26 17.68
C GLU A 22 -9.41 1.43 17.52
N ASP A 23 -9.46 0.38 16.71
CA ASP A 23 -8.34 -0.50 16.39
C ASP A 23 -7.47 -0.02 15.21
N ALA A 24 -7.85 1.07 14.54
CA ALA A 24 -7.12 1.57 13.36
C ALA A 24 -5.65 1.93 13.66
N LEU A 25 -5.35 2.35 14.88
CA LEU A 25 -4.01 2.68 15.36
C LEU A 25 -3.41 1.59 16.26
N ALA A 26 -4.14 0.51 16.54
CA ALA A 26 -3.64 -0.59 17.34
C ALA A 26 -2.62 -1.41 16.54
N LEU A 27 -1.49 -1.74 17.16
CA LEU A 27 -0.53 -2.65 16.57
C LEU A 27 -1.15 -4.05 16.52
N LYS A 28 -1.19 -4.65 15.34
CA LYS A 28 -1.67 -6.02 15.18
C LYS A 28 -0.75 -6.98 15.95
N PRO A 29 -1.27 -8.07 16.53
CA PRO A 29 -0.47 -9.03 17.32
C PRO A 29 0.71 -9.62 16.53
N ASP A 30 0.56 -9.79 15.21
CA ASP A 30 1.58 -10.32 14.29
C ASP A 30 2.57 -9.26 13.78
N SER A 31 2.49 -8.02 14.27
CA SER A 31 3.29 -6.89 13.74
C SER A 31 4.80 -7.10 13.93
N LEU A 32 5.24 -7.73 15.03
CA LEU A 32 6.65 -8.01 15.27
C LEU A 32 7.17 -9.12 14.37
N GLU A 33 6.43 -10.21 14.23
CA GLU A 33 6.77 -11.33 13.35
C GLU A 33 6.87 -10.86 11.90
N ARG A 34 5.88 -10.12 11.42
CA ARG A 34 5.89 -9.53 10.08
C ARG A 34 7.11 -8.63 9.88
N ARG A 35 7.44 -7.78 10.84
CA ARG A 35 8.62 -6.91 10.78
C ARG A 35 9.93 -7.69 10.68
N GLN A 36 10.02 -8.85 11.32
CA GLN A 36 11.16 -9.76 11.20
C GLN A 36 11.26 -10.37 9.81
N LEU A 37 10.14 -10.80 9.22
CA LEU A 37 10.09 -11.34 7.86
C LEU A 37 10.44 -10.29 6.80
N GLU A 38 10.06 -9.04 7.01
CA GLU A 38 10.33 -7.90 6.12
C GLU A 38 11.77 -7.40 6.20
N SER A 39 12.56 -7.84 7.17
CA SER A 39 13.89 -7.30 7.45
C SER A 39 14.99 -8.33 7.25
N ARG A 40 16.12 -7.89 6.66
CA ARG A 40 17.34 -8.70 6.50
C ARG A 40 18.56 -7.90 6.90
N ARG A 41 19.57 -8.58 7.44
CA ARG A 41 20.87 -7.99 7.76
C ARG A 41 21.88 -8.33 6.67
N PHE A 42 22.69 -7.35 6.35
CA PHE A 42 23.77 -7.46 5.39
C PHE A 42 25.05 -6.96 6.03
N ALA A 43 26.15 -7.70 5.87
CA ALA A 43 27.47 -7.29 6.33
C ALA A 43 28.26 -6.68 5.17
N GLY A 44 29.03 -5.64 5.47
CA GLY A 44 29.87 -4.94 4.50
C GLY A 44 29.11 -4.01 3.55
N GLY A 45 29.87 -3.39 2.64
CA GLY A 45 29.35 -2.42 1.66
C GLY A 45 29.06 -1.04 2.25
N LYS A 46 28.76 -0.11 1.36
CA LYS A 46 28.28 1.22 1.72
C LYS A 46 26.75 1.25 1.60
N GLU A 47 26.12 2.10 2.38
CA GLU A 47 24.66 2.29 2.33
C GLU A 47 24.15 2.55 0.90
N ALA A 48 24.87 3.42 0.18
CA ALA A 48 24.54 3.75 -1.20
C ALA A 48 24.58 2.54 -2.15
N ASP A 49 25.55 1.65 -1.96
CA ASP A 49 25.71 0.45 -2.81
C ASP A 49 24.57 -0.54 -2.54
N ILE A 50 24.17 -0.70 -1.27
CA ILE A 50 23.04 -1.53 -0.87
C ILE A 50 21.72 -0.95 -1.43
N LEU A 51 21.54 0.37 -1.34
CA LEU A 51 20.35 1.03 -1.87
C LEU A 51 20.28 0.91 -3.40
N ALA A 52 21.42 1.05 -4.09
CA ALA A 52 21.52 0.85 -5.54
C ALA A 52 21.17 -0.59 -5.94
N ALA A 53 21.67 -1.58 -5.20
CA ALA A 53 21.32 -2.99 -5.42
C ALA A 53 19.81 -3.24 -5.22
N CYS A 54 19.24 -2.66 -4.16
CA CYS A 54 17.78 -2.75 -3.91
C CYS A 54 16.98 -2.10 -5.04
N SER A 55 17.45 -0.98 -5.59
CA SER A 55 16.84 -0.31 -6.75
C SER A 55 16.86 -1.23 -7.98
N GLY A 56 18.00 -1.86 -8.27
CA GLY A 56 18.13 -2.81 -9.38
C GLY A 56 17.15 -3.98 -9.25
N VAL A 57 17.11 -4.62 -8.09
CA VAL A 57 16.15 -5.71 -7.82
C VAL A 57 14.71 -5.24 -7.98
N GLY A 58 14.37 -4.06 -7.48
CA GLY A 58 13.03 -3.48 -7.66
C GLY A 58 12.66 -3.32 -9.13
N GLN A 59 13.58 -2.79 -9.94
CA GLN A 59 13.38 -2.62 -11.39
C GLN A 59 13.26 -3.97 -12.11
N ASP A 60 14.08 -4.95 -11.77
CA ASP A 60 14.00 -6.31 -12.33
C ASP A 60 12.64 -6.98 -12.01
N MET A 61 12.06 -6.67 -10.85
CA MET A 61 10.71 -7.08 -10.48
C MET A 61 9.60 -6.27 -11.17
N GLY A 62 9.96 -5.30 -12.01
CA GLY A 62 9.04 -4.44 -12.78
C GLY A 62 8.46 -3.28 -11.98
N PHE A 63 9.11 -2.84 -10.91
CA PHE A 63 8.78 -1.61 -10.22
C PHE A 63 9.45 -0.41 -10.91
N THR A 64 8.74 0.71 -10.92
CA THR A 64 9.30 2.02 -11.29
C THR A 64 9.72 2.73 -10.03
N ILE A 65 10.94 3.26 -9.99
CA ILE A 65 11.42 4.04 -8.86
C ILE A 65 10.71 5.39 -8.86
N ASP A 66 9.95 5.66 -7.82
CA ASP A 66 9.22 6.93 -7.65
C ASP A 66 10.13 7.96 -6.95
N GLU A 67 10.91 7.51 -5.94
CA GLU A 67 11.74 8.37 -5.11
C GLU A 67 12.93 7.59 -4.54
N SER A 68 14.10 8.22 -4.48
CA SER A 68 15.29 7.64 -3.87
C SER A 68 16.07 8.71 -3.11
N GLU A 69 16.08 8.60 -1.78
CA GLU A 69 16.81 9.49 -0.88
C GLU A 69 18.00 8.77 -0.24
N THR A 70 19.15 8.86 -0.90
CA THR A 70 20.36 8.15 -0.48
C THR A 70 20.84 8.59 0.92
N LYS A 71 20.67 9.87 1.28
CA LYS A 71 21.06 10.38 2.61
C LYS A 71 20.21 9.83 3.75
N LEU A 72 19.00 9.40 3.45
CA LEU A 72 18.07 8.82 4.42
C LEU A 72 17.99 7.30 4.33
N GLY A 73 18.69 6.70 3.35
CA GLY A 73 18.62 5.28 3.08
C GLY A 73 17.23 4.82 2.68
N VAL A 74 16.46 5.65 1.95
CA VAL A 74 15.07 5.36 1.60
C VAL A 74 14.91 5.26 0.08
N LEU A 75 14.19 4.22 -0.34
CA LEU A 75 13.77 4.01 -1.72
C LEU A 75 12.26 3.73 -1.75
N VAL A 76 11.55 4.45 -2.60
CA VAL A 76 10.12 4.23 -2.86
C VAL A 76 9.95 3.87 -4.33
N ALA A 77 9.26 2.78 -4.58
CA ALA A 77 8.97 2.30 -5.92
C ALA A 77 7.51 1.87 -6.04
N SER A 78 6.97 1.90 -7.23
CA SER A 78 5.60 1.45 -7.46
C SER A 78 5.46 0.65 -8.74
N LYS A 79 4.44 -0.21 -8.74
CA LYS A 79 4.05 -1.01 -9.89
C LYS A 79 2.54 -1.01 -10.01
N THR A 80 2.04 -0.60 -11.16
CA THR A 80 0.61 -0.67 -11.47
C THR A 80 0.32 -2.00 -12.17
N ARG A 81 -0.73 -2.67 -11.74
CA ARG A 81 -1.23 -3.88 -12.38
C ARG A 81 -2.73 -3.74 -12.61
N GLU A 82 -3.18 -4.15 -13.77
CA GLU A 82 -4.62 -4.27 -14.01
C GLU A 82 -5.18 -5.36 -13.10
N ALA A 83 -6.23 -5.03 -12.35
CA ALA A 83 -6.83 -5.93 -11.38
C ALA A 83 -7.77 -6.95 -12.04
N SER A 84 -8.28 -6.63 -13.23
CA SER A 84 -9.18 -7.49 -13.98
C SER A 84 -8.68 -7.70 -15.41
N ASP A 85 -8.68 -8.95 -15.85
CA ASP A 85 -8.38 -9.32 -17.21
C ASP A 85 -9.50 -8.87 -18.16
N ALA A 86 -9.13 -8.42 -19.39
CA ALA A 86 -10.09 -7.98 -20.40
C ALA A 86 -11.14 -9.04 -20.73
N GLY A 87 -10.74 -10.33 -20.71
CA GLY A 87 -11.64 -11.46 -20.92
C GLY A 87 -12.69 -11.61 -19.84
N SER A 88 -12.31 -11.46 -18.57
CA SER A 88 -13.24 -11.53 -17.45
C SER A 88 -14.24 -10.36 -17.44
N ARG A 89 -13.78 -9.15 -17.81
CA ARG A 89 -14.65 -7.97 -17.94
C ARG A 89 -15.67 -8.14 -19.08
N PHE A 90 -15.24 -8.69 -20.20
CA PHE A 90 -16.13 -8.99 -21.32
C PHE A 90 -17.17 -10.04 -20.94
N ALA A 91 -16.77 -11.13 -20.28
CA ALA A 91 -17.69 -12.16 -19.80
C ALA A 91 -18.71 -11.59 -18.80
N MET A 92 -18.28 -10.73 -17.86
CA MET A 92 -19.20 -10.07 -16.92
C MET A 92 -20.16 -9.10 -17.62
N ALA A 93 -19.69 -8.38 -18.63
CA ALA A 93 -20.55 -7.49 -19.42
C ALA A 93 -21.63 -8.26 -20.17
N LEU A 94 -21.31 -9.43 -20.72
CA LEU A 94 -22.26 -10.29 -21.43
C LEU A 94 -23.29 -10.94 -20.49
N LEU A 95 -22.87 -11.38 -19.28
CA LEU A 95 -23.75 -12.13 -18.36
C LEU A 95 -24.60 -11.22 -17.49
N PHE A 96 -24.06 -10.08 -17.05
CA PHE A 96 -24.67 -9.21 -16.03
C PHE A 96 -24.86 -7.76 -16.47
N GLY A 97 -24.50 -7.44 -17.71
CA GLY A 97 -24.60 -6.10 -18.28
C GLY A 97 -23.37 -5.21 -18.02
N GLY A 98 -23.28 -4.11 -18.78
CA GLY A 98 -22.12 -3.21 -18.74
C GLY A 98 -21.81 -2.58 -17.39
N ASN A 99 -22.83 -2.36 -16.55
CA ASN A 99 -22.65 -1.82 -15.21
C ASN A 99 -21.88 -2.77 -14.29
N ALA A 100 -22.09 -4.08 -14.40
CA ALA A 100 -21.37 -5.09 -13.61
C ALA A 100 -19.88 -5.16 -14.00
N ALA A 101 -19.57 -5.02 -15.29
CA ALA A 101 -18.19 -4.94 -15.77
C ALA A 101 -17.47 -3.67 -15.29
N ASN A 102 -18.20 -2.56 -15.14
CA ASN A 102 -17.65 -1.30 -14.63
C ASN A 102 -17.42 -1.31 -13.10
N SER A 103 -18.10 -2.15 -12.35
CA SER A 103 -17.90 -2.31 -10.89
C SER A 103 -16.70 -3.19 -10.53
N MET A 104 -16.05 -3.84 -11.52
CA MET A 104 -14.83 -4.60 -11.28
C MET A 104 -13.65 -3.65 -10.99
N ASP A 105 -12.75 -4.10 -10.10
CA ASP A 105 -11.51 -3.36 -9.80
C ASP A 105 -10.73 -3.07 -11.08
N LYS A 106 -10.56 -1.80 -11.39
CA LYS A 106 -9.93 -1.37 -12.66
C LYS A 106 -8.41 -1.43 -12.60
N SER A 107 -7.85 -1.07 -11.46
CA SER A 107 -6.40 -1.07 -11.29
C SER A 107 -6.01 -1.22 -9.84
N GLN A 108 -4.87 -1.83 -9.63
CA GLN A 108 -4.21 -1.88 -8.33
C GLN A 108 -2.79 -1.35 -8.47
N LYS A 109 -2.35 -0.57 -7.49
CA LYS A 109 -0.97 -0.11 -7.37
C LYS A 109 -0.31 -0.81 -6.19
N ILE A 110 0.83 -1.43 -6.42
CA ILE A 110 1.68 -1.98 -5.38
C ILE A 110 2.79 -0.97 -5.16
N ARG A 111 2.92 -0.48 -3.94
CA ARG A 111 4.02 0.38 -3.52
C ARG A 111 5.01 -0.45 -2.72
N LEU A 112 6.27 -0.33 -3.07
CA LEU A 112 7.41 -0.89 -2.35
C LEU A 112 8.13 0.27 -1.66
N CYS A 113 8.35 0.14 -0.36
CA CYS A 113 9.21 1.04 0.41
C CYS A 113 10.36 0.24 0.98
N ILE A 114 11.58 0.63 0.67
CA ILE A 114 12.80 0.03 1.20
C ILE A 114 13.50 1.06 2.08
N ILE A 115 13.92 0.61 3.26
CA ILE A 115 14.68 1.41 4.20
C ILE A 115 15.97 0.66 4.52
N VAL A 116 17.09 1.32 4.34
CA VAL A 116 18.42 0.84 4.72
C VAL A 116 18.87 1.62 5.96
N LYS A 117 19.28 0.93 7.00
CA LYS A 117 19.76 1.56 8.25
C LYS A 117 20.98 0.84 8.77
N PRO A 118 21.96 1.55 9.36
CA PRO A 118 23.06 0.89 10.05
C PRO A 118 22.55 0.11 11.28
N VAL A 119 23.22 -0.97 11.60
CA VAL A 119 23.01 -1.70 12.87
C VAL A 119 23.66 -0.91 13.98
N ALA A 120 22.95 -0.67 15.07
CA ALA A 120 23.48 0.04 16.24
C ALA A 120 24.77 -0.62 16.77
N GLY A 121 25.82 0.16 16.96
CA GLY A 121 27.14 -0.30 17.38
C GLY A 121 27.99 -0.97 16.29
N LYS A 122 27.51 -0.99 15.03
CA LYS A 122 28.22 -1.54 13.87
C LYS A 122 28.03 -0.66 12.63
N GLU A 123 28.00 0.65 12.87
CA GLU A 123 27.81 1.65 11.83
C GLU A 123 28.90 1.52 10.75
N GLY A 124 28.46 1.41 9.49
CA GLY A 124 29.36 1.22 8.34
C GLY A 124 29.86 -0.21 8.12
N GLN A 125 29.53 -1.15 9.00
CA GLN A 125 29.91 -2.57 8.87
C GLN A 125 28.72 -3.49 8.62
N GLU A 126 27.59 -3.22 9.27
CA GLU A 126 26.36 -4.00 9.10
C GLU A 126 25.15 -3.08 8.89
N TRP A 127 24.26 -3.55 8.04
CA TRP A 127 23.07 -2.82 7.61
C TRP A 127 21.83 -3.67 7.80
N VAL A 128 20.73 -3.06 8.18
CA VAL A 128 19.38 -3.67 8.12
C VAL A 128 18.66 -3.08 6.94
N VAL A 129 18.24 -3.93 6.03
CA VAL A 129 17.34 -3.58 4.93
C VAL A 129 15.95 -4.07 5.28
N ARG A 130 14.98 -3.17 5.25
CA ARG A 130 13.57 -3.50 5.42
C ARG A 130 12.80 -3.14 4.16
N ALA A 131 12.05 -4.13 3.63
CA ALA A 131 11.17 -3.96 2.48
C ALA A 131 9.72 -4.11 2.91
N THR A 132 8.91 -3.09 2.68
CA THR A 132 7.48 -3.09 3.00
C THR A 132 6.67 -2.93 1.73
N PHE A 133 5.65 -3.77 1.57
CA PHE A 133 4.73 -3.70 0.43
C PHE A 133 3.36 -3.20 0.89
N GLN A 134 2.82 -2.25 0.14
CA GLN A 134 1.48 -1.74 0.32
C GLN A 134 0.69 -1.93 -0.98
N ARG A 135 -0.45 -2.57 -0.88
CA ARG A 135 -1.39 -2.71 -2.00
C ARG A 135 -2.48 -1.65 -1.87
N MET A 136 -2.67 -0.88 -2.93
CA MET A 136 -3.77 0.07 -3.07
C MET A 136 -4.67 -0.40 -4.21
N VAL A 137 -5.97 -0.44 -3.95
CA VAL A 137 -6.98 -0.84 -4.93
C VAL A 137 -7.94 0.33 -5.08
N TRP A 138 -8.20 0.73 -6.32
CA TRP A 138 -9.19 1.75 -6.63
C TRP A 138 -10.46 1.08 -7.13
N ASN A 139 -11.53 1.27 -6.38
CA ASN A 139 -12.88 0.91 -6.82
C ASN A 139 -13.49 2.14 -7.48
N SER A 140 -14.11 1.95 -8.64
CA SER A 140 -14.94 3.00 -9.26
C SER A 140 -16.34 2.88 -8.66
N TYR A 141 -16.68 3.74 -7.71
CA TYR A 141 -18.06 4.00 -7.33
C TYR A 141 -18.68 5.01 -8.29
#